data_7241206ddf56438ed45de76ad01840f6
#
_entry.id   7241206ddf56438ed45de76ad01840f6
#
_cell.length_a   1.000
_cell.length_b   1.000
_cell.length_c   1.000
_cell.angle_alpha   90.00
_cell.angle_beta   90.00
_cell.angle_gamma   90.00
#
_symmetry.space_group_name_H-M   'P 1'
#
loop_
_entity.id
_entity.type
_entity.pdbx_description
1 polymer ?
#
loop_
_entity_poly.entity_id
_entity_poly.type
_entity_poly.pdbx_seq_one_letter_code
_entity_poly.pdbx_strand_id
1 'polypeptide(L)'
;MRRIVFAALLTVSFAGALRAQEVTGAKADAVKKEIMKIEDEKVAGLLRGGSEPVDWIVKYDAEDIAQTSVDGSTPNKAQIEAGLQPGVFKMHSMKQDGHRFRVYDDGNVAVVTYHALGIIERNGKVANRENLFTDVWVKQKGAWLRVVHEERDMPKS
;
A
#
# COMPACT_ATOMS: atom_id res chain seq x y z
N MET A 1 51.19 -12.89 49.55
CA MET A 1 50.29 -13.69 48.70
C MET A 1 49.02 -12.85 48.38
N ARG A 2 48.94 -12.28 47.17
CA ARG A 2 47.77 -11.50 46.71
C ARG A 2 46.87 -12.46 45.97
N ARG A 3 45.64 -12.67 46.43
CA ARG A 3 44.59 -13.43 45.72
C ARG A 3 43.90 -12.49 44.74
N ILE A 4 44.00 -12.77 43.43
CA ILE A 4 43.27 -12.09 42.35
C ILE A 4 41.94 -12.88 42.21
N VAL A 5 40.84 -12.16 42.50
CA VAL A 5 39.48 -12.68 42.24
C VAL A 5 39.10 -12.22 40.84
N PHE A 6 38.96 -13.19 39.91
CA PHE A 6 38.38 -12.98 38.58
C PHE A 6 36.87 -12.96 38.74
N ALA A 7 36.24 -11.80 38.53
CA ALA A 7 34.81 -11.67 38.36
C ALA A 7 34.50 -11.95 36.88
N ALA A 8 33.85 -13.07 36.59
CA ALA A 8 33.33 -13.38 35.26
C ALA A 8 32.04 -12.60 35.04
N LEU A 9 32.08 -11.58 34.18
CA LEU A 9 30.88 -10.91 33.69
C LEU A 9 30.15 -11.82 32.68
N LEU A 10 29.03 -12.39 33.09
CA LEU A 10 28.12 -13.10 32.21
C LEU A 10 27.29 -12.07 31.44
N THR A 11 27.67 -11.73 30.23
CA THR A 11 26.84 -10.95 29.32
C THR A 11 25.79 -11.87 28.68
N VAL A 12 24.57 -11.83 29.24
CA VAL A 12 23.42 -12.49 28.61
C VAL A 12 22.97 -11.61 27.43
N SER A 13 23.41 -11.96 26.23
CA SER A 13 22.90 -11.35 24.99
C SER A 13 21.50 -11.90 24.72
N PHE A 14 20.47 -11.14 25.07
CA PHE A 14 19.11 -11.37 24.58
C PHE A 14 19.05 -10.93 23.09
N ALA A 15 19.40 -11.84 22.20
CA ALA A 15 19.01 -11.73 20.80
C ALA A 15 17.53 -12.09 20.71
N GLY A 16 16.65 -11.17 21.10
CA GLY A 16 15.22 -11.27 20.84
C GLY A 16 15.04 -11.18 19.33
N ALA A 17 14.68 -12.29 18.68
CA ALA A 17 14.23 -12.25 17.29
C ALA A 17 12.98 -11.36 17.23
N LEU A 18 13.13 -10.12 16.74
CA LEU A 18 12.03 -9.23 16.39
C LEU A 18 11.24 -9.89 15.26
N ARG A 19 10.25 -10.71 15.63
CA ARG A 19 9.24 -11.20 14.70
C ARG A 19 8.17 -10.12 14.62
N ALA A 20 7.90 -9.61 13.41
CA ALA A 20 6.72 -8.79 13.18
C ALA A 20 5.49 -9.60 13.58
N GLN A 21 4.86 -9.26 14.70
CA GLN A 21 3.67 -9.95 15.18
C GLN A 21 2.45 -9.39 14.47
N GLU A 22 1.68 -10.28 13.84
CA GLU A 22 0.42 -9.92 13.20
C GLU A 22 -0.62 -9.55 14.28
N VAL A 23 -1.26 -8.40 14.09
CA VAL A 23 -2.34 -7.91 14.94
C VAL A 23 -3.66 -8.53 14.46
N THR A 24 -4.47 -9.05 15.38
CA THR A 24 -5.75 -9.71 15.08
C THR A 24 -6.91 -9.12 15.90
N GLY A 25 -8.13 -9.57 15.62
CA GLY A 25 -9.33 -9.16 16.37
C GLY A 25 -9.73 -7.71 16.12
N ALA A 26 -10.44 -7.11 17.07
CA ALA A 26 -11.06 -5.80 16.93
C ALA A 26 -10.13 -4.67 16.44
N LYS A 27 -8.85 -4.73 16.80
CA LYS A 27 -7.88 -3.74 16.36
C LYS A 27 -7.56 -3.87 14.87
N ALA A 28 -7.36 -5.09 14.39
CA ALA A 28 -7.17 -5.34 12.96
C ALA A 28 -8.43 -4.97 12.16
N ASP A 29 -9.61 -5.24 12.68
CA ASP A 29 -10.88 -4.89 12.04
C ASP A 29 -11.06 -3.37 11.94
N ALA A 30 -10.63 -2.61 12.96
CA ALA A 30 -10.65 -1.14 12.91
C ALA A 30 -9.71 -0.62 11.81
N VAL A 31 -8.48 -1.13 11.72
CA VAL A 31 -7.52 -0.77 10.65
C VAL A 31 -8.08 -1.10 9.27
N LYS A 32 -8.62 -2.31 9.10
CA LYS A 32 -9.27 -2.73 7.85
C LYS A 32 -10.37 -1.75 7.43
N LYS A 33 -11.23 -1.33 8.37
CA LYS A 33 -12.31 -0.38 8.10
C LYS A 33 -11.78 0.99 7.66
N GLU A 34 -10.71 1.49 8.30
CA GLU A 34 -10.06 2.75 7.92
C GLU A 34 -9.51 2.68 6.50
N ILE A 35 -8.72 1.63 6.17
CA ILE A 35 -8.12 1.47 4.84
C ILE A 35 -9.19 1.25 3.76
N MET A 36 -10.21 0.43 4.02
CA MET A 36 -11.31 0.24 3.06
C MET A 36 -12.02 1.54 2.71
N LYS A 37 -12.23 2.43 3.69
CA LYS A 37 -12.80 3.75 3.42
C LYS A 37 -11.91 4.58 2.46
N ILE A 38 -10.58 4.50 2.62
CA ILE A 38 -9.63 5.19 1.74
C ILE A 38 -9.66 4.58 0.33
N GLU A 39 -9.76 3.25 0.23
CA GLU A 39 -9.89 2.56 -1.07
C GLU A 39 -11.21 2.89 -1.78
N ASP A 40 -12.33 2.96 -1.05
CA ASP A 40 -13.62 3.39 -1.59
C ASP A 40 -13.56 4.85 -2.10
N GLU A 41 -12.88 5.74 -1.37
CA GLU A 41 -12.63 7.12 -1.79
C GLU A 41 -11.81 7.16 -3.09
N LYS A 42 -10.77 6.31 -3.21
CA LYS A 42 -9.97 6.15 -4.42
C LYS A 42 -10.82 5.75 -5.61
N VAL A 43 -11.58 4.67 -5.48
CA VAL A 43 -12.43 4.17 -6.58
C VAL A 43 -13.42 5.24 -7.02
N ALA A 44 -14.07 5.90 -6.08
CA ALA A 44 -15.02 6.97 -6.37
C ALA A 44 -14.36 8.16 -7.10
N GLY A 45 -13.16 8.58 -6.66
CA GLY A 45 -12.40 9.66 -7.31
C GLY A 45 -11.94 9.29 -8.73
N LEU A 46 -11.45 8.05 -8.92
CA LEU A 46 -11.06 7.55 -10.24
C LEU A 46 -12.24 7.57 -11.24
N LEU A 47 -13.44 7.18 -10.78
CA LEU A 47 -14.64 7.15 -11.62
C LEU A 47 -15.21 8.55 -11.91
N ARG A 48 -15.11 9.49 -10.97
CA ARG A 48 -15.51 10.90 -11.22
C ARG A 48 -14.52 11.61 -12.15
N GLY A 49 -13.24 11.25 -12.11
CA GLY A 49 -12.20 11.86 -12.94
C GLY A 49 -11.86 13.30 -12.54
N GLY A 50 -11.49 14.13 -13.50
CA GLY A 50 -11.01 15.50 -13.21
C GLY A 50 -9.69 15.48 -12.43
N SER A 51 -9.54 16.32 -11.40
CA SER A 51 -8.36 16.34 -10.54
C SER A 51 -8.38 15.25 -9.46
N GLU A 52 -9.52 14.64 -9.18
CA GLU A 52 -9.71 13.75 -8.03
C GLU A 52 -8.74 12.57 -7.96
N PRO A 53 -8.37 11.90 -9.09
CA PRO A 53 -7.34 10.85 -9.05
C PRO A 53 -6.00 11.38 -8.55
N VAL A 54 -5.59 12.57 -8.98
CA VAL A 54 -4.35 13.22 -8.56
C VAL A 54 -4.43 13.67 -7.09
N ASP A 55 -5.56 14.29 -6.71
CA ASP A 55 -5.79 14.75 -5.33
C ASP A 55 -5.71 13.58 -4.34
N TRP A 56 -6.21 12.40 -4.73
CA TRP A 56 -6.08 11.19 -3.92
C TRP A 56 -4.61 10.76 -3.76
N ILE A 57 -3.80 10.74 -4.84
CA ILE A 57 -2.36 10.43 -4.80
C ILE A 57 -1.62 11.42 -3.89
N VAL A 58 -1.87 12.72 -4.06
CA VAL A 58 -1.26 13.77 -3.23
C VAL A 58 -1.54 13.54 -1.74
N LYS A 59 -2.76 13.14 -1.42
CA LYS A 59 -3.23 12.97 -0.04
C LYS A 59 -2.72 11.70 0.64
N TYR A 60 -2.67 10.59 -0.10
CA TYR A 60 -2.50 9.27 0.49
C TYR A 60 -1.20 8.56 0.11
N ASP A 61 -0.52 8.93 -0.97
CA ASP A 61 0.77 8.35 -1.29
C ASP A 61 1.90 9.08 -0.58
N ALA A 62 2.85 8.32 -0.02
CA ALA A 62 4.07 8.87 0.54
C ALA A 62 4.89 9.57 -0.56
N GLU A 63 5.71 10.55 -0.20
CA GLU A 63 6.56 11.26 -1.17
C GLU A 63 7.57 10.33 -1.85
N ASP A 64 8.04 9.34 -1.09
CA ASP A 64 9.00 8.32 -1.50
C ASP A 64 8.33 6.96 -1.78
N ILE A 65 7.06 6.96 -2.20
CA ILE A 65 6.33 5.72 -2.50
C ILE A 65 7.13 4.82 -3.46
N ALA A 66 7.25 3.55 -3.12
CA ALA A 66 7.78 2.53 -4.01
C ALA A 66 6.63 1.94 -4.86
N GLN A 67 6.56 2.33 -6.14
CA GLN A 67 5.57 1.78 -7.07
C GLN A 67 6.24 0.86 -8.09
N THR A 68 5.59 -0.26 -8.39
CA THR A 68 5.92 -1.13 -9.52
C THR A 68 4.68 -1.33 -10.37
N SER A 69 4.76 -0.93 -11.63
CA SER A 69 3.68 -1.09 -12.62
C SER A 69 3.76 -2.46 -13.31
N VAL A 70 2.70 -2.85 -14.00
CA VAL A 70 2.59 -4.12 -14.74
C VAL A 70 3.75 -4.34 -15.73
N ASP A 71 4.23 -3.28 -16.37
CA ASP A 71 5.35 -3.32 -17.32
C ASP A 71 6.74 -3.35 -16.64
N GLY A 72 6.77 -3.42 -15.31
CA GLY A 72 7.99 -3.40 -14.51
C GLY A 72 8.58 -2.01 -14.30
N SER A 73 7.96 -0.94 -14.80
CA SER A 73 8.40 0.43 -14.51
C SER A 73 8.19 0.80 -13.05
N THR A 74 9.06 1.67 -12.54
CA THR A 74 9.03 2.15 -11.14
C THR A 74 8.90 3.68 -11.11
N PRO A 75 7.70 4.22 -11.43
CA PRO A 75 7.50 5.67 -11.45
C PRO A 75 7.57 6.25 -10.04
N ASN A 76 8.15 7.45 -9.91
CA ASN A 76 8.05 8.25 -8.70
C ASN A 76 6.68 8.94 -8.59
N LYS A 77 6.36 9.53 -7.43
CA LYS A 77 5.08 10.18 -7.17
C LYS A 77 4.69 11.22 -8.22
N ALA A 78 5.60 12.09 -8.62
CA ALA A 78 5.33 13.10 -9.65
C ALA A 78 4.99 12.49 -11.02
N GLN A 79 5.60 11.37 -11.39
CA GLN A 79 5.28 10.65 -12.62
C GLN A 79 3.90 9.95 -12.53
N ILE A 80 3.54 9.44 -11.35
CA ILE A 80 2.21 8.87 -11.08
C ILE A 80 1.15 9.97 -11.24
N GLU A 81 1.34 11.11 -10.59
CA GLU A 81 0.44 12.28 -10.69
C GLU A 81 0.29 12.74 -12.15
N ALA A 82 1.40 12.88 -12.89
CA ALA A 82 1.36 13.24 -14.31
C ALA A 82 0.58 12.23 -15.16
N GLY A 83 0.70 10.93 -14.83
CA GLY A 83 0.00 9.85 -15.52
C GLY A 83 -1.51 9.78 -15.25
N LEU A 84 -2.02 10.50 -14.25
CA LEU A 84 -3.42 10.55 -13.85
C LEU A 84 -4.11 11.88 -14.18
N GLN A 85 -3.40 12.82 -14.82
CA GLN A 85 -3.95 14.11 -15.19
C GLN A 85 -5.17 13.99 -16.14
N PRO A 86 -6.12 14.95 -16.08
CA PRO A 86 -7.21 15.05 -17.04
C PRO A 86 -6.68 15.07 -18.47
N GLY A 87 -7.31 14.29 -19.36
CA GLY A 87 -6.87 14.13 -20.76
C GLY A 87 -5.79 13.09 -20.98
N VAL A 88 -5.04 12.67 -19.94
CA VAL A 88 -4.09 11.56 -19.99
C VAL A 88 -4.76 10.25 -19.57
N PHE A 89 -5.55 10.32 -18.48
CA PHE A 89 -6.20 9.16 -17.86
C PHE A 89 -7.69 9.38 -17.64
N LYS A 90 -8.47 8.31 -17.85
CA LYS A 90 -9.88 8.24 -17.47
C LYS A 90 -10.23 6.80 -17.08
N MET A 91 -10.93 6.66 -15.97
CA MET A 91 -11.52 5.40 -15.52
C MET A 91 -12.98 5.36 -15.95
N HIS A 92 -13.36 4.38 -16.77
CA HIS A 92 -14.74 4.18 -17.19
C HIS A 92 -15.51 3.25 -16.26
N SER A 93 -14.82 2.24 -15.72
CA SER A 93 -15.37 1.34 -14.71
C SER A 93 -14.24 0.80 -13.83
N MET A 94 -14.55 0.50 -12.57
CA MET A 94 -13.65 -0.18 -11.66
C MET A 94 -14.45 -0.98 -10.63
N LYS A 95 -14.02 -2.21 -10.39
CA LYS A 95 -14.49 -3.05 -9.30
C LYS A 95 -13.27 -3.62 -8.60
N GLN A 96 -13.28 -3.58 -7.28
CA GLN A 96 -12.30 -4.25 -6.44
C GLN A 96 -12.98 -5.36 -5.64
N ASP A 97 -12.28 -6.48 -5.48
CA ASP A 97 -12.73 -7.59 -4.64
C ASP A 97 -11.55 -8.40 -4.08
N GLY A 98 -11.86 -9.41 -3.26
CA GLY A 98 -10.87 -10.33 -2.73
C GLY A 98 -9.86 -9.71 -1.76
N HIS A 99 -10.20 -8.60 -1.11
CA HIS A 99 -9.29 -7.93 -0.19
C HIS A 99 -8.83 -8.84 0.94
N ARG A 100 -7.50 -8.96 1.11
CA ARG A 100 -6.84 -9.69 2.20
C ARG A 100 -5.95 -8.72 2.95
N PHE A 101 -6.13 -8.66 4.26
CA PHE A 101 -5.39 -7.77 5.14
C PHE A 101 -4.47 -8.54 6.06
N ARG A 102 -3.26 -8.00 6.26
CA ARG A 102 -2.37 -8.34 7.37
C ARG A 102 -1.97 -7.06 8.06
N VAL A 103 -2.14 -7.01 9.36
CA VAL A 103 -1.90 -5.82 10.19
C VAL A 103 -0.75 -6.09 11.13
N TYR A 104 0.15 -5.15 11.27
CA TYR A 104 1.37 -5.26 12.06
C TYR A 104 1.62 -3.98 12.85
N ASP A 105 2.71 -3.95 13.62
CA ASP A 105 3.21 -2.79 14.35
C ASP A 105 2.10 -2.11 15.17
N ASP A 106 1.47 -2.91 16.03
CA ASP A 106 0.38 -2.44 16.89
C ASP A 106 -0.75 -1.70 16.14
N GLY A 107 -0.99 -2.06 14.87
CA GLY A 107 -2.01 -1.45 14.02
C GLY A 107 -1.54 -0.24 13.22
N ASN A 108 -0.24 0.02 13.13
CA ASN A 108 0.32 1.13 12.37
C ASN A 108 0.80 0.74 10.97
N VAL A 109 0.86 -0.55 10.66
CA VAL A 109 1.23 -1.07 9.34
C VAL A 109 0.14 -2.02 8.85
N ALA A 110 -0.31 -1.85 7.60
CA ALA A 110 -1.21 -2.78 6.94
C ALA A 110 -0.67 -3.17 5.57
N VAL A 111 -0.68 -4.47 5.27
CA VAL A 111 -0.44 -5.02 3.94
C VAL A 111 -1.78 -5.48 3.39
N VAL A 112 -2.14 -4.99 2.21
CA VAL A 112 -3.43 -5.29 1.58
C VAL A 112 -3.18 -5.85 0.20
N THR A 113 -3.75 -7.02 -0.10
CA THR A 113 -3.80 -7.54 -1.45
C THR A 113 -5.24 -7.59 -1.92
N TYR A 114 -5.49 -7.23 -3.16
CA TYR A 114 -6.82 -7.24 -3.74
C TYR A 114 -6.77 -7.38 -5.26
N HIS A 115 -7.87 -7.84 -5.81
CA HIS A 115 -8.08 -7.95 -7.25
C HIS A 115 -8.91 -6.75 -7.73
N ALA A 116 -8.57 -6.21 -8.91
CA ALA A 116 -9.35 -5.16 -9.53
C ALA A 116 -9.57 -5.43 -11.01
N LEU A 117 -10.81 -5.20 -11.44
CA LEU A 117 -11.24 -5.19 -12.83
C LEU A 117 -11.67 -3.79 -13.21
N GLY A 118 -11.27 -3.34 -14.40
CA GLY A 118 -11.66 -2.01 -14.84
C GLY A 118 -11.52 -1.80 -16.34
N ILE A 119 -12.14 -0.73 -16.81
CA ILE A 119 -11.97 -0.22 -18.16
C ILE A 119 -11.34 1.15 -18.01
N ILE A 120 -10.13 1.29 -18.52
CA ILE A 120 -9.36 2.54 -18.50
C ILE A 120 -9.20 3.10 -19.90
N GLU A 121 -9.07 4.40 -19.97
CA GLU A 121 -8.58 5.11 -21.14
C GLU A 121 -7.30 5.85 -20.79
N ARG A 122 -6.26 5.66 -21.60
CA ARG A 122 -4.98 6.35 -21.45
C ARG A 122 -4.53 6.88 -22.80
N ASN A 123 -4.37 8.22 -22.89
CA ASN A 123 -4.04 8.91 -24.14
C ASN A 123 -4.99 8.52 -25.30
N GLY A 124 -6.30 8.47 -25.01
CA GLY A 124 -7.35 8.11 -25.98
C GLY A 124 -7.44 6.62 -26.31
N LYS A 125 -6.63 5.75 -25.72
CA LYS A 125 -6.67 4.30 -25.94
C LYS A 125 -7.42 3.63 -24.79
N VAL A 126 -8.51 2.96 -25.10
CA VAL A 126 -9.34 2.22 -24.14
C VAL A 126 -8.82 0.77 -24.01
N ALA A 127 -8.71 0.29 -22.79
CA ALA A 127 -8.29 -1.08 -22.49
C ALA A 127 -9.02 -1.64 -21.27
N ASN A 128 -9.32 -2.94 -21.30
CA ASN A 128 -9.71 -3.69 -20.12
C ASN A 128 -8.46 -4.00 -19.30
N ARG A 129 -8.58 -3.88 -17.98
CA ARG A 129 -7.53 -4.22 -17.02
C ARG A 129 -8.08 -5.20 -16.01
N GLU A 130 -7.26 -6.20 -15.70
CA GLU A 130 -7.52 -7.18 -14.65
C GLU A 130 -6.20 -7.42 -13.93
N ASN A 131 -6.09 -6.87 -12.74
CA ASN A 131 -4.82 -6.79 -12.02
C ASN A 131 -4.96 -7.26 -10.58
N LEU A 132 -3.87 -7.85 -10.06
CA LEU A 132 -3.66 -8.08 -8.65
C LEU A 132 -2.78 -6.96 -8.09
N PHE A 133 -3.23 -6.37 -7.01
CA PHE A 133 -2.52 -5.29 -6.32
C PHE A 133 -1.99 -5.75 -4.97
N THR A 134 -0.85 -5.19 -4.58
CA THR A 134 -0.32 -5.25 -3.21
C THR A 134 0.00 -3.84 -2.77
N ASP A 135 -0.68 -3.37 -1.74
CA ASP A 135 -0.44 -2.07 -1.11
C ASP A 135 0.12 -2.27 0.30
N VAL A 136 1.11 -1.45 0.66
CA VAL A 136 1.57 -1.32 2.04
C VAL A 136 1.23 0.08 2.53
N TRP A 137 0.51 0.11 3.64
CA TRP A 137 0.07 1.31 4.34
C TRP A 137 0.80 1.46 5.66
N VAL A 138 1.24 2.68 5.96
CA VAL A 138 1.89 3.03 7.23
C VAL A 138 1.17 4.21 7.85
N LYS A 139 0.83 4.11 9.15
CA LYS A 139 0.19 5.21 9.88
C LYS A 139 1.27 6.13 10.45
N GLN A 140 1.35 7.35 9.94
CA GLN A 140 2.31 8.37 10.38
C GLN A 140 1.57 9.59 10.92
N LYS A 141 1.88 9.99 12.16
CA LYS A 141 1.23 11.15 12.81
C LYS A 141 -0.31 11.10 12.78
N GLY A 142 -0.87 9.88 12.86
CA GLY A 142 -2.32 9.64 12.84
C GLY A 142 -2.95 9.54 11.45
N ALA A 143 -2.23 9.76 10.36
CA ALA A 143 -2.70 9.61 8.98
C ALA A 143 -2.11 8.36 8.33
N TRP A 144 -2.90 7.69 7.49
CA TRP A 144 -2.44 6.58 6.66
C TRP A 144 -1.78 7.11 5.40
N LEU A 145 -0.58 6.60 5.10
CA LEU A 145 0.14 6.82 3.85
C LEU A 145 0.43 5.47 3.18
N ARG A 146 0.17 5.38 1.89
CA ARG A 146 0.58 4.23 1.08
C ARG A 146 2.06 4.40 0.73
N VAL A 147 2.90 3.48 1.17
CA VAL A 147 4.36 3.51 0.97
C VAL A 147 4.84 2.54 -0.11
N VAL A 148 4.02 1.51 -0.42
CA VAL A 148 4.27 0.57 -1.53
C VAL A 148 2.99 0.38 -2.31
N HIS A 149 3.10 0.36 -3.65
CA HIS A 149 2.04 -0.03 -4.57
C HIS A 149 2.63 -0.93 -5.66
N GLU A 150 2.26 -2.19 -5.64
CA GLU A 150 2.66 -3.16 -6.67
C GLU A 150 1.45 -3.59 -7.49
N GLU A 151 1.58 -3.51 -8.79
CA GLU A 151 0.57 -3.92 -9.76
C GLU A 151 1.09 -5.08 -10.61
N ARG A 152 0.32 -6.15 -10.73
CA ARG A 152 0.62 -7.32 -11.55
C ARG A 152 -0.57 -7.72 -12.38
N ASP A 153 -0.33 -8.17 -13.61
CA ASP A 153 -1.37 -8.82 -14.42
C ASP A 153 -1.84 -10.12 -13.73
N MET A 154 -3.13 -10.40 -13.85
CA MET A 154 -3.64 -11.73 -13.49
C MET A 154 -3.12 -12.78 -14.46
N PRO A 155 -2.74 -13.97 -13.96
CA PRO A 155 -2.39 -15.08 -14.86
C PRO A 155 -3.53 -15.37 -15.82
N LYS A 156 -3.25 -15.42 -17.10
CA LYS A 156 -4.24 -15.86 -18.10
C LYS A 156 -4.54 -17.35 -17.85
N SER A 157 -5.78 -17.65 -17.54
CA SER A 157 -6.30 -19.02 -17.43
C SER A 157 -6.28 -19.76 -18.76
#